data_c8f628c0963ba7da790bfc6478cc8d41
#
_entry.id   c8f628c0963ba7da790bfc6478cc8d41
#
_cell.length_a   1.000
_cell.length_b   1.000
_cell.length_c   1.000
_cell.angle_alpha   90.00
_cell.angle_beta   90.00
_cell.angle_gamma   90.00
#
_symmetry.space_group_name_H-M   'P 1'
#
loop_
_entity.id
_entity.type
_entity.pdbx_description
1 polymer ?
#
loop_
_entity_poly.entity_id
_entity_poly.type
_entity_poly.pdbx_seq_one_letter_code
_entity_poly.pdbx_strand_id
1 'polypeptide(L)'
;MRKINGKDYVPFDLRNPLHRDYLRQKGWVRNFKGIEHLITMITDSSIYTQNFIDPEILLRDWTFLDGEPCGVEKVNLEKGEIHDGGQ
;
A
#
# COMPACT_ATOMS: atom_id res chain seq x y z
N MET A 1 9.54 0.82 -7.72
CA MET A 1 8.60 -0.04 -8.47
C MET A 1 8.89 -1.50 -8.19
N ARG A 2 7.85 -2.29 -8.13
CA ARG A 2 7.97 -3.72 -7.87
C ARG A 2 7.08 -4.49 -8.84
N LYS A 3 7.62 -5.57 -9.41
CA LYS A 3 6.85 -6.44 -10.31
C LYS A 3 6.34 -7.66 -9.54
N ILE A 4 5.03 -7.88 -9.59
CA ILE A 4 4.37 -9.00 -8.90
C ILE A 4 3.40 -9.63 -9.90
N ASN A 5 3.60 -10.92 -10.18
CA ASN A 5 2.76 -11.67 -11.12
C ASN A 5 2.64 -10.96 -12.49
N GLY A 6 3.74 -10.38 -12.97
CA GLY A 6 3.78 -9.69 -14.25
C GLY A 6 3.22 -8.28 -14.24
N LYS A 7 2.74 -7.80 -13.10
CA LYS A 7 2.18 -6.44 -12.97
C LYS A 7 3.17 -5.54 -12.24
N ASP A 8 3.28 -4.31 -12.71
CA ASP A 8 4.15 -3.31 -12.09
C ASP A 8 3.38 -2.52 -11.04
N TYR A 9 3.95 -2.44 -9.84
CA TYR A 9 3.38 -1.70 -8.73
C TYR A 9 4.30 -0.55 -8.32
N VAL A 10 3.71 0.57 -7.94
CA VAL A 10 4.42 1.74 -7.44
C VAL A 10 3.96 2.04 -6.02
N PRO A 11 4.78 2.75 -5.21
CA PRO A 11 4.39 3.10 -3.85
C PRO A 11 3.13 3.96 -3.82
N PHE A 12 2.38 3.88 -2.72
CA PHE A 12 1.28 4.80 -2.49
C PHE A 12 1.79 6.23 -2.41
N ASP A 13 1.03 7.16 -2.97
CA ASP A 13 1.29 8.59 -2.81
C ASP A 13 0.42 9.09 -1.64
N LEU A 14 1.04 9.29 -0.50
CA LEU A 14 0.31 9.63 0.73
C LEU A 14 -0.24 11.06 0.72
N ARG A 15 0.13 11.87 -0.25
CA ARG A 15 -0.48 13.17 -0.46
C ARG A 15 -1.80 13.06 -1.21
N ASN A 16 -2.07 11.91 -1.82
CA ASN A 16 -3.32 11.66 -2.52
C ASN A 16 -4.34 11.12 -1.51
N PRO A 17 -5.46 11.84 -1.27
CA PRO A 17 -6.46 11.38 -0.30
C PRO A 17 -7.05 10.02 -0.62
N LEU A 18 -7.16 9.65 -1.89
CA LEU A 18 -7.68 8.34 -2.26
C LEU A 18 -6.76 7.22 -1.77
N HIS A 19 -5.45 7.43 -1.84
CA HIS A 19 -4.48 6.44 -1.38
C HIS A 19 -4.56 6.31 0.15
N ARG A 20 -4.65 7.43 0.86
CA ARG A 20 -4.79 7.40 2.32
C ARG A 20 -6.07 6.68 2.74
N ASP A 21 -7.18 6.97 2.07
CA ASP A 21 -8.46 6.34 2.40
C ASP A 21 -8.41 4.84 2.14
N TYR A 22 -7.78 4.41 1.05
CA TYR A 22 -7.63 3.01 0.74
C TYR A 22 -6.84 2.28 1.83
N LEU A 23 -5.74 2.88 2.28
CA LEU A 23 -4.93 2.31 3.37
C LEU A 23 -5.74 2.21 4.68
N ARG A 24 -6.55 3.22 4.97
CA ARG A 24 -7.40 3.19 6.16
C ARG A 24 -8.46 2.10 6.07
N GLN A 25 -9.02 1.87 4.90
CA GLN A 25 -10.01 0.82 4.70
C GLN A 25 -9.41 -0.56 4.91
N LYS A 26 -8.19 -0.78 4.42
CA LYS A 26 -7.48 -2.03 4.64
C LYS A 26 -7.13 -2.22 6.11
N GLY A 27 -6.60 -1.20 6.74
CA GLY A 27 -6.36 -1.13 8.17
C GLY A 27 -5.20 -1.94 8.69
N TRP A 28 -4.96 -3.12 8.16
CA TRP A 28 -3.93 -4.05 8.63
C TRP A 28 -2.95 -4.39 7.54
N VAL A 29 -1.68 -4.55 7.92
CA VAL A 29 -0.60 -4.96 7.01
C VAL A 29 0.21 -6.06 7.67
N ARG A 30 0.87 -6.87 6.84
CA ARG A 30 1.70 -7.98 7.29
C ARG A 30 3.11 -7.78 6.77
N ASN A 31 4.11 -7.89 7.65
CA ASN A 31 5.49 -7.72 7.23
C ASN A 31 6.04 -9.02 6.63
N PHE A 32 7.30 -8.99 6.17
CA PHE A 32 7.91 -10.14 5.52
C PHE A 32 8.13 -11.32 6.47
N LYS A 33 8.04 -11.10 7.77
CA LYS A 33 8.12 -12.17 8.79
C LYS A 33 6.74 -12.75 9.10
N GLY A 34 5.69 -12.26 8.46
CA GLY A 34 4.33 -12.72 8.71
C GLY A 34 3.66 -12.08 9.91
N ILE A 35 4.25 -11.05 10.50
CA ILE A 35 3.69 -10.37 11.66
C ILE A 35 2.72 -9.29 11.18
N GLU A 36 1.52 -9.28 11.75
CA GLU A 36 0.46 -8.36 11.38
C GLU A 36 0.49 -7.13 12.27
N HIS A 37 0.29 -5.96 11.66
CA HIS A 37 0.28 -4.68 12.35
C HIS A 37 -0.91 -3.85 11.90
N LEU A 38 -1.55 -3.18 12.85
CA LEU A 38 -2.61 -2.22 12.56
C LEU A 38 -1.99 -0.88 12.15
N ILE A 39 -2.49 -0.30 11.08
CA ILE A 39 -2.13 1.06 10.69
C ILE A 39 -2.84 2.01 11.65
N THR A 40 -2.08 2.80 12.41
CA THR A 40 -2.62 3.69 13.43
C THR A 40 -2.62 5.14 13.01
N MET A 41 -1.76 5.52 12.07
CA MET A 41 -1.67 6.89 11.59
C MET A 41 -1.07 6.92 10.20
N ILE A 42 -1.53 7.86 9.38
CA ILE A 42 -0.98 8.10 8.06
C ILE A 42 -0.70 9.59 7.95
N THR A 43 0.56 9.92 7.63
CA THR A 43 0.97 11.29 7.35
C THR A 43 1.12 11.45 5.83
N ASP A 44 1.54 12.62 5.38
CA ASP A 44 1.80 12.85 3.95
C ASP A 44 3.08 12.19 3.45
N SER A 45 3.87 11.60 4.35
CA SER A 45 5.15 10.98 3.98
C SER A 45 5.35 9.58 4.54
N SER A 46 4.56 9.15 5.52
CA SER A 46 4.78 7.87 6.20
C SER A 46 3.49 7.23 6.67
N ILE A 47 3.54 5.90 6.80
CA ILE A 47 2.49 5.12 7.44
C ILE A 47 3.04 4.69 8.81
N TYR A 48 2.23 4.83 9.84
CA TYR A 48 2.64 4.47 11.20
C TYR A 48 1.90 3.23 11.67
N THR A 49 2.66 2.23 12.07
CA THR A 49 2.14 1.04 12.76
C THR A 49 2.68 1.05 14.18
N GLN A 50 3.83 0.46 14.42
CA GLN A 50 4.62 0.64 15.64
C GLN A 50 5.80 1.55 15.37
N ASN A 51 6.18 1.65 14.10
CA ASN A 51 7.24 2.53 13.63
C ASN A 51 6.75 3.19 12.35
N PHE A 52 7.44 4.27 11.94
CA PHE A 52 7.15 4.88 10.66
C PHE A 52 7.64 4.00 9.53
N ILE A 53 6.81 3.83 8.52
CA ILE A 53 7.11 3.03 7.34
C ILE A 53 6.99 3.94 6.12
N ASP A 54 8.08 4.02 5.36
CA ASP A 54 8.11 4.72 4.09
C ASP A 54 7.25 3.94 3.07
N PRO A 55 6.48 4.61 2.21
CA PRO A 55 5.69 3.90 1.20
C PRO A 55 6.49 2.95 0.32
N GLU A 56 7.75 3.25 0.02
CA GLU A 56 8.58 2.34 -0.77
C GLU A 56 8.92 1.07 0.01
N ILE A 57 9.21 1.21 1.30
CA ILE A 57 9.45 0.05 2.16
C ILE A 57 8.18 -0.76 2.33
N LEU A 58 7.04 -0.10 2.45
CA LEU A 58 5.76 -0.78 2.54
C LEU A 58 5.53 -1.64 1.30
N LEU A 59 5.76 -1.10 0.12
CA LEU A 59 5.62 -1.87 -1.11
C LEU A 59 6.60 -3.04 -1.19
N ARG A 60 7.83 -2.83 -0.75
CA ARG A 60 8.90 -3.83 -0.88
C ARG A 60 8.71 -5.01 0.09
N ASP A 61 8.36 -4.71 1.36
CA ASP A 61 8.48 -5.70 2.43
C ASP A 61 7.14 -6.09 3.06
N TRP A 62 6.05 -5.45 2.70
CA TRP A 62 4.77 -5.64 3.35
C TRP A 62 3.69 -6.05 2.35
N THR A 63 2.65 -6.73 2.86
CA THR A 63 1.44 -7.01 2.10
C THR A 63 0.23 -6.69 2.98
N PHE A 64 -0.93 -6.55 2.35
CA PHE A 64 -2.18 -6.54 3.10
C PHE A 64 -2.51 -7.97 3.57
N LEU A 65 -3.45 -8.10 4.51
CA LEU A 65 -3.77 -9.43 5.06
C LEU A 65 -4.36 -10.38 4.02
N ASP A 66 -5.00 -9.85 3.00
CA ASP A 66 -5.53 -10.66 1.91
C ASP A 66 -4.46 -11.09 0.89
N GLY A 67 -3.21 -10.70 1.13
CA GLY A 67 -2.09 -11.03 0.26
C GLY A 67 -1.86 -10.03 -0.86
N GLU A 68 -2.69 -9.01 -1.00
CA GLU A 68 -2.48 -8.00 -2.02
C GLU A 68 -1.25 -7.16 -1.71
N PRO A 69 -0.52 -6.72 -2.75
CA PRO A 69 0.64 -5.85 -2.56
C PRO A 69 0.26 -4.51 -1.94
N CYS A 70 1.14 -3.97 -1.11
CA CYS A 70 0.96 -2.65 -0.52
C CYS A 70 1.47 -1.56 -1.46
N GLY A 71 0.80 -1.42 -2.59
CA GLY A 71 1.14 -0.43 -3.60
C GLY A 71 0.01 -0.30 -4.60
N VAL A 72 0.23 0.52 -5.61
CA VAL A 72 -0.74 0.79 -6.66
C VAL A 72 -0.24 0.20 -7.96
N GLU A 73 -1.07 -0.56 -8.64
CA GLU A 73 -0.72 -1.07 -9.96
C GLU A 73 -0.54 0.11 -10.90
N LYS A 74 0.56 0.13 -11.64
CA LYS A 74 0.94 1.29 -12.45
C LYS A 74 -0.13 1.66 -13.46
N VAL A 75 -0.78 0.69 -14.07
CA VAL A 75 -1.83 0.96 -15.04
C VAL A 75 -3.04 1.63 -14.39
N ASN A 76 -3.37 1.26 -13.15
CA ASN A 76 -4.47 1.89 -12.42
C ASN A 76 -4.11 3.30 -11.99
N LEU A 77 -2.85 3.56 -11.64
CA LEU A 77 -2.38 4.89 -11.31
C LEU A 77 -2.56 5.84 -12.50
N GLU A 78 -2.25 5.37 -13.70
CA GLU A 78 -2.41 6.16 -14.92
C GLU A 78 -3.88 6.47 -15.20
N LYS A 79 -4.80 5.64 -14.73
CA LYS A 79 -6.24 5.87 -14.84
C LYS A 79 -6.82 6.64 -13.67
N GLY A 80 -5.99 6.96 -12.67
CA GLY A 80 -6.47 7.60 -11.44
C GLY A 80 -7.16 6.65 -10.48
N GLU A 81 -6.91 5.35 -10.59
CA GLU A 81 -7.50 4.31 -9.74
C GLU A 81 -6.45 3.73 -8.81
N ILE A 82 -6.88 3.09 -7.72
CA ILE A 82 -5.96 2.44 -6.77
C ILE A 82 -5.89 0.95 -7.03
N HIS A 83 -7.03 0.34 -7.35
CA HIS A 83 -7.10 -1.08 -7.64
C HIS A 83 -7.89 -1.28 -8.92
N ASP A 84 -7.97 -2.52 -9.36
CA ASP A 84 -8.63 -2.85 -10.61
C ASP A 84 -10.05 -2.32 -10.62
N GLY A 85 -10.35 -1.45 -11.57
CA GLY A 85 -11.63 -0.77 -11.65
C GLY A 85 -12.79 -1.68 -11.98
N GLY A 86 -12.53 -2.91 -12.31
CA GLY A 86 -13.57 -3.89 -12.51
C GLY A 86 -14.32 -4.28 -11.25
N GLN A 87 -13.87 -3.74 -10.16
CA GLN A 87 -14.50 -4.00 -8.86
C GLN A 87 -15.84 -3.39 -8.71
#